data_79f8b35a6ddcf4f747216778d9926e91
#
_entry.id   79f8b35a6ddcf4f747216778d9926e91
#
_cell.length_a   1.000
_cell.length_b   1.000
_cell.length_c   1.000
_cell.angle_alpha   90.00
_cell.angle_beta   90.00
_cell.angle_gamma   90.00
#
_symmetry.space_group_name_H-M   'P 1'
#
loop_
_entity.id
_entity.type
_entity.pdbx_description
1 polymer ?
#
loop_
_entity_poly.entity_id
_entity_poly.type
_entity_poly.pdbx_seq_one_letter_code
_entity_poly.pdbx_strand_id
1 'polypeptide(L)'
;TIKVVASTTWEEYRKYFEKDRALMRRFQRLQVGEPSKETSIKILKGVKQYYESHHGCTITDEACEDAVDYSMKFIADKKLPDKAIDVIDVACARLRVNGIKNGTIDHEEIIHEISVMTGISIEQLSQKQTSSLKTLEEKMKLQVYGQDKAINTITDKILVARAGLKSLTKPIGSFLFLGPTGCG
;
A
#
# COMPACT_ATOMS: atom_id res chain seq x y z
N THR A 1 13.20 2.64 -42.75
CA THR A 1 13.02 1.63 -41.69
C THR A 1 12.50 2.35 -40.44
N ILE A 2 11.30 2.03 -40.02
CA ILE A 2 10.69 2.65 -38.82
C ILE A 2 11.12 1.81 -37.60
N LYS A 3 11.66 2.48 -36.57
CA LYS A 3 11.91 1.88 -35.25
C LYS A 3 10.68 2.11 -34.39
N VAL A 4 10.15 1.02 -33.79
CA VAL A 4 8.93 1.08 -32.98
C VAL A 4 9.26 0.52 -31.58
N VAL A 5 8.86 1.26 -30.54
CA VAL A 5 8.80 0.80 -29.16
C VAL A 5 7.36 0.84 -28.75
N ALA A 6 6.84 -0.27 -28.24
CA ALA A 6 5.47 -0.38 -27.75
C ALA A 6 5.46 -0.86 -26.31
N SER A 7 4.56 -0.34 -25.50
CA SER A 7 4.31 -0.80 -24.14
C SER A 7 2.88 -1.35 -24.03
N THR A 8 2.71 -2.41 -23.26
CA THR A 8 1.43 -3.06 -23.03
C THR A 8 1.44 -3.81 -21.70
N THR A 9 0.29 -4.19 -21.19
CA THR A 9 0.16 -5.05 -20.02
C THR A 9 0.36 -6.53 -20.37
N TRP A 10 0.65 -7.37 -19.35
CA TRP A 10 0.76 -8.81 -19.55
C TRP A 10 -0.55 -9.45 -20.05
N GLU A 11 -1.69 -8.93 -19.61
CA GLU A 11 -3.01 -9.43 -20.01
C GLU A 11 -3.29 -9.14 -21.49
N GLU A 12 -3.04 -7.89 -21.90
CA GLU A 12 -3.20 -7.47 -23.30
C GLU A 12 -2.21 -8.18 -24.21
N TYR A 13 -0.95 -8.33 -23.78
CA TYR A 13 0.06 -9.06 -24.50
C TYR A 13 -0.41 -10.50 -24.80
N ARG A 14 -0.89 -11.23 -23.78
CA ARG A 14 -1.39 -12.60 -23.94
C ARG A 14 -2.65 -12.64 -24.81
N LYS A 15 -3.55 -11.68 -24.64
CA LYS A 15 -4.82 -11.64 -25.34
C LYS A 15 -4.69 -11.34 -26.83
N TYR A 16 -3.80 -10.44 -27.19
CA TYR A 16 -3.71 -9.89 -28.54
C TYR A 16 -2.39 -10.22 -29.25
N PHE A 17 -1.25 -10.04 -28.60
CA PHE A 17 0.07 -10.15 -29.22
C PHE A 17 0.56 -11.59 -29.35
N GLU A 18 0.42 -12.39 -28.32
CA GLU A 18 0.96 -13.77 -28.28
C GLU A 18 0.35 -14.68 -29.35
N LYS A 19 -0.85 -14.33 -29.83
CA LYS A 19 -1.56 -15.06 -30.87
C LYS A 19 -1.06 -14.73 -32.29
N ASP A 20 -0.42 -13.57 -32.47
CA ASP A 20 0.07 -13.13 -33.78
C ASP A 20 1.55 -13.49 -33.95
N ARG A 21 1.80 -14.63 -34.63
CA ARG A 21 3.16 -15.10 -34.92
C ARG A 21 3.98 -14.15 -35.79
N ALA A 22 3.34 -13.32 -36.62
CA ALA A 22 4.03 -12.38 -37.50
C ALA A 22 4.57 -11.18 -36.70
N LEU A 23 3.80 -10.69 -35.73
CA LEU A 23 4.24 -9.64 -34.82
C LEU A 23 5.32 -10.16 -33.87
N MET A 24 5.14 -11.35 -33.30
CA MET A 24 6.11 -11.94 -32.37
C MET A 24 7.52 -12.09 -32.96
N ARG A 25 7.65 -12.32 -34.26
CA ARG A 25 8.96 -12.43 -34.93
C ARG A 25 9.64 -11.07 -35.15
N ARG A 26 8.89 -9.97 -35.07
CA ARG A 26 9.37 -8.61 -35.36
C ARG A 26 9.65 -7.79 -34.11
N PHE A 27 9.16 -8.22 -32.96
CA PHE A 27 9.33 -7.53 -31.67
C PHE A 27 10.16 -8.36 -30.70
N GLN A 28 11.14 -7.74 -30.10
CA GLN A 28 11.84 -8.30 -28.96
C GLN A 28 11.06 -7.97 -27.68
N ARG A 29 10.68 -9.00 -26.92
CA ARG A 29 10.01 -8.83 -25.64
C ARG A 29 11.00 -8.40 -24.56
N LEU A 30 10.72 -7.30 -23.90
CA LEU A 30 11.41 -6.83 -22.72
C LEU A 30 10.43 -6.84 -21.55
N GLN A 31 10.76 -7.56 -20.50
CA GLN A 31 9.93 -7.62 -19.29
C GLN A 31 10.36 -6.50 -18.35
N VAL A 32 9.39 -5.65 -17.97
CA VAL A 32 9.56 -4.63 -16.95
C VAL A 32 8.86 -5.13 -15.69
N GLY A 33 9.65 -5.40 -14.64
CA GLY A 33 9.13 -5.86 -13.35
C GLY A 33 8.80 -4.71 -12.40
N GLU A 34 8.05 -5.01 -11.35
CA GLU A 34 7.78 -4.07 -10.27
C GLU A 34 9.10 -3.70 -9.56
N PRO A 35 9.40 -2.42 -9.37
CA PRO A 35 10.64 -1.98 -8.71
C PRO A 35 10.62 -2.30 -7.21
N SER A 36 11.82 -2.42 -6.62
CA SER A 36 11.95 -2.54 -5.16
C SER A 36 11.49 -1.27 -4.44
N LYS A 37 11.26 -1.39 -3.13
CA LYS A 37 10.94 -0.23 -2.27
C LYS A 37 11.94 0.92 -2.46
N GLU A 38 13.24 0.61 -2.34
CA GLU A 38 14.31 1.60 -2.43
C GLU A 38 14.37 2.26 -3.81
N THR A 39 14.13 1.47 -4.86
CA THR A 39 14.07 1.98 -6.23
C THR A 39 12.85 2.88 -6.41
N SER A 40 11.70 2.51 -5.86
CA SER A 40 10.47 3.31 -5.91
C SER A 40 10.62 4.65 -5.20
N ILE A 41 11.27 4.68 -4.03
CA ILE A 41 11.58 5.93 -3.33
C ILE A 41 12.47 6.84 -4.20
N LYS A 42 13.50 6.29 -4.84
CA LYS A 42 14.36 7.06 -5.75
C LYS A 42 13.58 7.60 -6.95
N ILE A 43 12.67 6.81 -7.50
CA ILE A 43 11.79 7.25 -8.60
C ILE A 43 10.92 8.43 -8.13
N LEU A 44 10.25 8.31 -6.98
CA LEU A 44 9.40 9.38 -6.46
C LEU A 44 10.20 10.67 -6.20
N LYS A 45 11.37 10.57 -5.57
CA LYS A 45 12.26 11.72 -5.36
C LYS A 45 12.73 12.35 -6.67
N GLY A 46 12.91 11.54 -7.72
CA GLY A 46 13.28 12.02 -9.05
C GLY A 46 12.15 12.76 -9.79
N VAL A 47 10.91 12.33 -9.59
CA VAL A 47 9.76 12.92 -10.29
C VAL A 47 9.03 14.00 -9.48
N LYS A 48 9.30 14.14 -8.18
CA LYS A 48 8.58 15.08 -7.30
C LYS A 48 8.53 16.50 -7.83
N GLN A 49 9.61 17.00 -8.44
CA GLN A 49 9.68 18.35 -8.98
C GLN A 49 8.62 18.64 -10.06
N TYR A 50 8.21 17.62 -10.83
CA TYR A 50 7.16 17.76 -11.82
C TYR A 50 5.80 17.98 -11.15
N TYR A 51 5.51 17.23 -10.08
CA TYR A 51 4.28 17.38 -9.30
C TYR A 51 4.26 18.70 -8.52
N GLU A 52 5.38 19.08 -7.90
CA GLU A 52 5.55 20.38 -7.23
C GLU A 52 5.25 21.53 -8.17
N SER A 53 5.83 21.50 -9.38
CA SER A 53 5.61 22.54 -10.40
C SER A 53 4.18 22.56 -10.94
N HIS A 54 3.57 21.40 -11.09
CA HIS A 54 2.20 21.26 -11.62
C HIS A 54 1.14 21.73 -10.64
N HIS A 55 1.28 21.36 -9.38
CA HIS A 55 0.29 21.66 -8.33
C HIS A 55 0.60 22.93 -7.53
N GLY A 56 1.82 23.47 -7.62
CA GLY A 56 2.26 24.64 -6.85
C GLY A 56 2.38 24.33 -5.35
N CYS A 57 2.94 23.18 -4.99
CA CYS A 57 3.18 22.73 -3.64
C CYS A 57 4.63 22.27 -3.47
N THR A 58 5.05 21.98 -2.25
CA THR A 58 6.36 21.40 -1.93
C THR A 58 6.15 19.99 -1.37
N ILE A 59 6.94 19.02 -1.80
CA ILE A 59 6.87 17.64 -1.33
C ILE A 59 8.14 17.32 -0.55
N THR A 60 8.00 16.90 0.71
CA THR A 60 9.16 16.49 1.51
C THR A 60 9.70 15.15 1.05
N ASP A 61 10.97 14.90 1.31
CA ASP A 61 11.58 13.58 1.03
C ASP A 61 10.96 12.47 1.89
N GLU A 62 10.59 12.82 3.13
CA GLU A 62 9.86 11.96 4.05
C GLU A 62 8.49 11.55 3.48
N ALA A 63 7.74 12.49 2.91
CA ALA A 63 6.47 12.19 2.25
C ALA A 63 6.63 11.19 1.09
N CYS A 64 7.72 11.26 0.32
CA CYS A 64 8.01 10.27 -0.71
C CYS A 64 8.26 8.87 -0.13
N GLU A 65 8.98 8.77 0.97
CA GLU A 65 9.24 7.52 1.67
C GLU A 65 7.95 6.93 2.26
N ASP A 66 7.17 7.77 2.91
CA ASP A 66 5.87 7.40 3.49
C ASP A 66 4.85 6.97 2.43
N ALA A 67 4.76 7.67 1.31
CA ALA A 67 3.88 7.30 0.21
C ALA A 67 4.19 5.88 -0.31
N VAL A 68 5.46 5.50 -0.41
CA VAL A 68 5.86 4.13 -0.77
C VAL A 68 5.47 3.16 0.33
N ASP A 69 5.82 3.45 1.58
CA ASP A 69 5.62 2.54 2.71
C ASP A 69 4.14 2.27 2.99
N TYR A 70 3.34 3.31 3.07
CA TYR A 70 1.91 3.18 3.33
C TYR A 70 1.16 2.59 2.14
N SER A 71 1.49 2.97 0.90
CA SER A 71 0.87 2.34 -0.27
C SER A 71 1.19 0.85 -0.38
N MET A 72 2.40 0.41 -0.01
CA MET A 72 2.74 -1.02 0.04
C MET A 72 1.93 -1.78 1.08
N LYS A 73 1.67 -1.17 2.23
CA LYS A 73 0.98 -1.82 3.36
C LYS A 73 -0.54 -1.87 3.17
N PHE A 74 -1.12 -0.82 2.61
CA PHE A 74 -2.56 -0.60 2.65
C PHE A 74 -3.25 -0.61 1.28
N ILE A 75 -2.50 -0.44 0.17
CA ILE A 75 -3.04 -0.49 -1.20
C ILE A 75 -2.53 -1.76 -1.88
N ALA A 76 -3.40 -2.78 -1.99
CA ALA A 76 -3.03 -4.10 -2.51
C ALA A 76 -3.30 -4.28 -4.01
N ASP A 77 -4.23 -3.53 -4.57
CA ASP A 77 -4.76 -3.68 -5.93
C ASP A 77 -3.88 -3.06 -7.03
N LYS A 78 -2.95 -2.19 -6.65
CA LYS A 78 -2.01 -1.51 -7.57
C LYS A 78 -0.55 -1.88 -7.28
N LYS A 79 0.32 -1.66 -8.26
CA LYS A 79 1.75 -1.94 -8.21
C LYS A 79 2.59 -0.68 -7.98
N LEU A 80 3.80 -0.86 -7.43
CA LEU A 80 4.80 0.21 -7.39
C LEU A 80 5.41 0.46 -8.79
N PRO A 81 5.81 1.70 -9.10
CA PRO A 81 5.74 2.91 -8.27
C PRO A 81 4.38 3.62 -8.36
N ASP A 82 3.50 3.19 -9.25
CA ASP A 82 2.24 3.84 -9.64
C ASP A 82 1.37 4.19 -8.44
N LYS A 83 1.09 3.22 -7.56
CA LYS A 83 0.27 3.45 -6.35
C LYS A 83 0.82 4.51 -5.39
N ALA A 84 2.15 4.66 -5.31
CA ALA A 84 2.76 5.67 -4.46
C ALA A 84 2.75 7.05 -5.14
N ILE A 85 2.88 7.08 -6.45
CA ILE A 85 2.71 8.29 -7.26
C ILE A 85 1.28 8.80 -7.16
N ASP A 86 0.28 7.92 -7.28
CA ASP A 86 -1.14 8.29 -7.14
C ASP A 86 -1.42 8.96 -5.78
N VAL A 87 -0.87 8.41 -4.69
CA VAL A 87 -1.04 9.01 -3.35
C VAL A 87 -0.50 10.44 -3.31
N ILE A 88 0.68 10.67 -3.86
CA ILE A 88 1.29 12.02 -3.91
C ILE A 88 0.47 12.95 -4.80
N ASP A 89 0.07 12.51 -5.98
CA ASP A 89 -0.71 13.32 -6.94
C ASP A 89 -2.04 13.77 -6.34
N VAL A 90 -2.78 12.84 -5.73
CA VAL A 90 -4.08 13.14 -5.09
C VAL A 90 -3.90 14.04 -3.87
N ALA A 91 -2.85 13.84 -3.05
CA ALA A 91 -2.55 14.72 -1.92
C ALA A 91 -2.25 16.17 -2.39
N CYS A 92 -1.45 16.32 -3.44
CA CYS A 92 -1.16 17.63 -4.06
C CYS A 92 -2.42 18.27 -4.65
N ALA A 93 -3.23 17.50 -5.38
CA ALA A 93 -4.48 17.97 -5.96
C ALA A 93 -5.47 18.45 -4.89
N ARG A 94 -5.56 17.76 -3.75
CA ARG A 94 -6.40 18.14 -2.62
C ARG A 94 -5.99 19.48 -2.02
N LEU A 95 -4.69 19.73 -1.80
CA LEU A 95 -4.23 21.04 -1.33
C LEU A 95 -4.65 22.16 -2.28
N ARG A 96 -4.52 21.92 -3.58
CA ARG A 96 -4.91 22.88 -4.61
C ARG A 96 -6.42 23.17 -4.60
N VAL A 97 -7.25 22.13 -4.46
CA VAL A 97 -8.72 22.27 -4.39
C VAL A 97 -9.14 23.04 -3.15
N ASN A 98 -8.44 22.83 -2.02
CA ASN A 98 -8.66 23.56 -0.77
C ASN A 98 -8.15 25.01 -0.81
N GLY A 99 -7.58 25.47 -1.94
CA GLY A 99 -7.09 26.84 -2.11
C GLY A 99 -5.77 27.13 -1.39
N ILE A 100 -5.08 26.11 -0.89
CA ILE A 100 -3.79 26.26 -0.19
C ILE A 100 -2.69 26.39 -1.24
N LYS A 101 -2.24 27.63 -1.46
CA LYS A 101 -1.09 27.92 -2.34
C LYS A 101 0.21 27.70 -1.57
N ASN A 102 1.19 27.08 -2.23
CA ASN A 102 2.50 26.76 -1.65
C ASN A 102 2.42 25.90 -0.38
N GLY A 103 1.41 25.00 -0.30
CA GLY A 103 1.31 24.04 0.78
C GLY A 103 2.44 23.01 0.73
N THR A 104 2.75 22.41 1.86
CA THR A 104 3.74 21.34 1.96
C THR A 104 3.04 20.01 2.13
N ILE A 105 3.41 19.03 1.31
CA ILE A 105 3.04 17.63 1.49
C ILE A 105 4.06 16.99 2.40
N ASP A 106 3.65 16.62 3.58
CA ASP A 106 4.42 15.95 4.61
C ASP A 106 3.79 14.60 5.01
N HIS A 107 4.28 14.03 6.10
CA HIS A 107 3.76 12.79 6.68
C HIS A 107 2.24 12.83 6.95
N GLU A 108 1.74 13.92 7.51
CA GLU A 108 0.32 14.03 7.91
C GLU A 108 -0.60 14.03 6.69
N GLU A 109 -0.20 14.74 5.63
CA GLU A 109 -0.94 14.79 4.37
C GLU A 109 -0.99 13.41 3.69
N ILE A 110 0.10 12.65 3.71
CA ILE A 110 0.16 11.29 3.17
C ILE A 110 -0.74 10.34 3.96
N ILE A 111 -0.67 10.37 5.30
CA ILE A 111 -1.54 9.54 6.14
C ILE A 111 -3.01 9.88 5.91
N HIS A 112 -3.33 11.16 5.81
CA HIS A 112 -4.70 11.58 5.52
C HIS A 112 -5.19 11.02 4.19
N GLU A 113 -4.36 11.10 3.15
CA GLU A 113 -4.74 10.61 1.83
C GLU A 113 -4.92 9.09 1.79
N ILE A 114 -4.01 8.34 2.39
CA ILE A 114 -4.14 6.89 2.55
C ILE A 114 -5.42 6.54 3.32
N SER A 115 -5.77 7.29 4.37
CA SER A 115 -7.02 7.11 5.12
C SER A 115 -8.25 7.28 4.22
N VAL A 116 -8.28 8.31 3.39
CA VAL A 116 -9.38 8.56 2.44
C VAL A 116 -9.47 7.45 1.40
N MET A 117 -8.33 7.06 0.80
CA MET A 117 -8.29 6.05 -0.26
C MET A 117 -8.66 4.64 0.22
N THR A 118 -8.31 4.29 1.46
CA THR A 118 -8.48 2.93 2.00
C THR A 118 -9.67 2.80 2.95
N GLY A 119 -10.21 3.91 3.45
CA GLY A 119 -11.25 3.93 4.49
C GLY A 119 -10.74 3.55 5.88
N ILE A 120 -9.41 3.46 6.09
CA ILE A 120 -8.81 3.17 7.39
C ILE A 120 -8.63 4.47 8.16
N SER A 121 -9.02 4.50 9.44
CA SER A 121 -8.90 5.73 10.22
C SER A 121 -7.44 6.17 10.44
N ILE A 122 -7.21 7.49 10.53
CA ILE A 122 -5.87 8.07 10.74
C ILE A 122 -5.23 7.52 12.02
N GLU A 123 -6.03 7.31 13.08
CA GLU A 123 -5.52 6.76 14.34
C GLU A 123 -4.97 5.33 14.18
N GLN A 124 -5.56 4.55 13.30
CA GLN A 124 -5.08 3.18 12.98
C GLN A 124 -3.83 3.21 12.12
N LEU A 125 -3.69 4.20 11.24
CA LEU A 125 -2.51 4.38 10.38
C LEU A 125 -1.31 4.93 11.16
N SER A 126 -1.53 5.93 12.03
CA SER A 126 -0.50 6.64 12.79
C SER A 126 -0.05 5.91 14.05
N GLN A 127 -0.83 4.96 14.57
CA GLN A 127 -0.42 4.19 15.75
C GLN A 127 0.86 3.40 15.47
N LYS A 128 1.95 3.79 16.13
CA LYS A 128 3.18 2.98 16.22
C LYS A 128 2.77 1.57 16.64
N GLN A 129 2.96 0.61 15.76
CA GLN A 129 2.44 -0.76 15.82
C GLN A 129 2.68 -1.51 17.15
N THR A 130 3.57 -1.00 17.99
CA THR A 130 4.02 -1.68 19.22
C THR A 130 3.11 -1.42 20.44
N SER A 131 2.47 -0.24 20.53
CA SER A 131 1.60 0.08 21.68
C SER A 131 0.19 -0.51 21.54
N SER A 132 -0.32 -0.58 20.33
CA SER A 132 -1.67 -1.09 20.02
C SER A 132 -1.81 -2.60 20.27
N LEU A 133 -0.71 -3.37 20.18
CA LEU A 133 -0.76 -4.82 20.32
C LEU A 133 -0.78 -5.29 21.79
N LYS A 134 -0.13 -4.55 22.70
CA LYS A 134 -0.20 -4.86 24.14
C LYS A 134 -1.61 -4.65 24.70
N THR A 135 -2.35 -3.71 24.13
CA THR A 135 -3.73 -3.42 24.54
C THR A 135 -4.78 -4.26 23.79
N LEU A 136 -4.39 -5.02 22.76
CA LEU A 136 -5.33 -5.84 22.00
C LEU A 136 -5.96 -6.95 22.85
N GLU A 137 -5.14 -7.66 23.60
CA GLU A 137 -5.59 -8.72 24.52
C GLU A 137 -6.57 -8.18 25.56
N GLU A 138 -6.23 -7.06 26.19
CA GLU A 138 -7.07 -6.40 27.19
C GLU A 138 -8.41 -5.95 26.58
N LYS A 139 -8.39 -5.33 25.40
CA LYS A 139 -9.60 -4.91 24.68
C LYS A 139 -10.50 -6.09 24.32
N MET A 140 -9.92 -7.21 23.88
CA MET A 140 -10.68 -8.41 23.58
C MET A 140 -11.30 -9.03 24.83
N LYS A 141 -10.58 -9.06 25.96
CA LYS A 141 -11.08 -9.56 27.26
C LYS A 141 -12.19 -8.68 27.84
N LEU A 142 -12.23 -7.39 27.51
CA LEU A 142 -13.32 -6.49 27.88
C LEU A 142 -14.62 -6.77 27.12
N GLN A 143 -14.53 -7.35 25.91
CA GLN A 143 -15.69 -7.62 25.07
C GLN A 143 -16.15 -9.08 25.11
N VAL A 144 -15.24 -10.00 25.36
CA VAL A 144 -15.52 -11.45 25.35
C VAL A 144 -15.10 -12.02 26.70
N TYR A 145 -16.07 -12.48 27.47
CA TYR A 145 -15.86 -13.03 28.82
C TYR A 145 -15.70 -14.55 28.79
N GLY A 146 -14.77 -15.06 29.61
CA GLY A 146 -14.61 -16.51 29.84
C GLY A 146 -13.93 -17.30 28.73
N GLN A 147 -13.34 -16.62 27.70
CA GLN A 147 -12.65 -17.23 26.57
C GLN A 147 -11.15 -16.87 26.52
N ASP A 148 -10.50 -16.70 27.67
CA ASP A 148 -9.11 -16.23 27.79
C ASP A 148 -8.13 -17.06 26.96
N LYS A 149 -8.29 -18.39 26.95
CA LYS A 149 -7.42 -19.30 26.19
C LYS A 149 -7.51 -19.03 24.66
N ALA A 150 -8.71 -18.80 24.14
CA ALA A 150 -8.92 -18.48 22.73
C ALA A 150 -8.34 -17.10 22.40
N ILE A 151 -8.60 -16.09 23.25
CA ILE A 151 -8.09 -14.73 23.10
C ILE A 151 -6.56 -14.73 23.07
N ASN A 152 -5.90 -15.38 24.01
CA ASN A 152 -4.44 -15.46 24.08
C ASN A 152 -3.87 -16.13 22.83
N THR A 153 -4.46 -17.24 22.37
CA THR A 153 -4.02 -17.93 21.16
C THR A 153 -4.12 -17.05 19.90
N ILE A 154 -5.20 -16.26 19.78
CA ILE A 154 -5.37 -15.32 18.66
C ILE A 154 -4.34 -14.20 18.74
N THR A 155 -4.20 -13.59 19.92
CA THR A 155 -3.28 -12.46 20.14
C THR A 155 -1.84 -12.87 19.85
N ASP A 156 -1.39 -14.02 20.33
CA ASP A 156 -0.05 -14.55 20.05
C ASP A 156 0.19 -14.74 18.54
N LYS A 157 -0.78 -15.28 17.82
CA LYS A 157 -0.68 -15.47 16.36
C LYS A 157 -0.62 -14.14 15.61
N ILE A 158 -1.38 -13.15 16.04
CA ILE A 158 -1.34 -11.78 15.47
C ILE A 158 0.01 -11.13 15.76
N LEU A 159 0.53 -11.26 16.97
CA LEU A 159 1.84 -10.75 17.37
C LEU A 159 2.97 -11.33 16.51
N VAL A 160 2.99 -12.66 16.35
CA VAL A 160 3.99 -13.35 15.50
C VAL A 160 3.89 -12.91 14.04
N ALA A 161 2.69 -12.77 13.51
CA ALA A 161 2.49 -12.34 12.13
C ALA A 161 2.97 -10.91 11.90
N ARG A 162 2.73 -10.00 12.86
CA ARG A 162 3.16 -8.60 12.78
C ARG A 162 4.64 -8.38 13.12
N ALA A 163 5.28 -9.32 13.83
CA ALA A 163 6.72 -9.30 14.04
C ALA A 163 7.55 -9.55 12.75
N GLY A 164 6.90 -9.66 11.60
CA GLY A 164 7.58 -9.83 10.31
C GLY A 164 8.05 -11.26 10.04
N LEU A 165 7.67 -12.23 10.88
CA LEU A 165 8.06 -13.64 10.74
C LEU A 165 7.21 -14.41 9.70
N LYS A 166 6.25 -13.71 9.03
CA LYS A 166 5.40 -14.28 7.98
C LYS A 166 5.49 -13.49 6.68
N SER A 167 5.26 -14.20 5.57
CA SER A 167 5.15 -13.60 4.23
C SER A 167 3.96 -12.63 4.17
N LEU A 168 4.18 -11.45 3.56
CA LEU A 168 3.16 -10.42 3.34
C LEU A 168 1.99 -10.87 2.45
N THR A 169 2.17 -11.95 1.69
CA THR A 169 1.15 -12.50 0.77
C THR A 169 0.23 -13.51 1.42
N LYS A 170 0.48 -13.90 2.69
CA LYS A 170 -0.33 -14.91 3.40
C LYS A 170 -1.23 -14.25 4.44
N PRO A 171 -2.44 -14.79 4.69
CA PRO A 171 -3.31 -14.28 5.75
C PRO A 171 -2.62 -14.37 7.11
N ILE A 172 -2.95 -13.46 8.01
CA ILE A 172 -2.40 -13.39 9.38
C ILE A 172 -2.55 -14.73 10.11
N GLY A 173 -3.71 -15.36 9.96
CA GLY A 173 -4.00 -16.68 10.49
C GLY A 173 -5.35 -17.19 10.00
N SER A 174 -5.54 -18.50 10.05
CA SER A 174 -6.84 -19.14 9.89
C SER A 174 -7.19 -19.80 11.22
N PHE A 175 -8.38 -19.51 11.75
CA PHE A 175 -8.82 -19.98 13.03
C PHE A 175 -10.13 -20.75 12.88
N LEU A 176 -10.23 -21.91 13.53
CA LEU A 176 -11.46 -22.67 13.62
C LEU A 176 -11.84 -22.76 15.10
N PHE A 177 -12.99 -22.17 15.42
CA PHE A 177 -13.56 -22.21 16.78
C PHE A 177 -14.56 -23.36 16.88
N LEU A 178 -14.33 -24.25 17.80
CA LEU A 178 -15.18 -25.40 18.07
C LEU A 178 -15.65 -25.36 19.52
N GLY A 179 -16.96 -25.44 19.73
CA GLY A 179 -17.54 -25.44 21.07
C GLY A 179 -19.00 -25.91 21.05
N PRO A 180 -19.60 -26.21 22.22
CA PRO A 180 -21.02 -26.47 22.34
C PRO A 180 -21.87 -25.28 21.93
N THR A 181 -23.11 -25.51 21.58
CA THR A 181 -24.06 -24.43 21.21
C THR A 181 -24.26 -23.48 22.39
N GLY A 182 -24.13 -22.17 22.14
CA GLY A 182 -24.32 -21.12 23.16
C GLY A 182 -23.05 -20.73 23.95
N CYS A 183 -21.87 -21.14 23.52
CA CYS A 183 -20.60 -20.75 24.16
C CYS A 183 -20.01 -19.40 23.68
N GLY A 184 -20.72 -18.64 22.91
CA GLY A 184 -20.28 -17.33 22.39
C GLY A 184 -20.06 -17.32 20.90
#